data_153dbe9f63c1ac83b737e98e8587b30a
#
_entry.id   153dbe9f63c1ac83b737e98e8587b30a
#
_cell.length_a   1.000
_cell.length_b   1.000
_cell.length_c   1.000
_cell.angle_alpha   90.00
_cell.angle_beta   90.00
_cell.angle_gamma   90.00
#
_symmetry.space_group_name_H-M   'P 1'
#
loop_
_entity.id
_entity.type
_entity.pdbx_description
1 polymer ?
#
loop_
_entity_poly.entity_id
_entity_poly.type
_entity_poly.pdbx_seq_one_letter_code
_entity_poly.pdbx_strand_id
1 'polypeptide(L)'
;LVTYLMGYASSFDQLYMLRALMGISEALYIPSALSLIADWHEGKSRSLAVGVHMTGLYVGQAIGGFGATVAAAFSWHTTFHWFGILGIAYSVVLLLLLHDKDKNTANVPVAQQEKPAKGGLFQGLSVVLSTWAFWVILFYFAVPSLPGWATKNWLPTLFAENLGVPMSEAGPMSTITIAVSSLFGVLFGGVLSDKWVHKNIRGRVYTSAIGLGMTIPALFLLGFGHSVVAVVGAGLLFGIGYGMFDANNMPILCQIISAKYRATAYGIMNMVGVFAGAMVTQVMGKFSDGGNLGLAFAVLGVVVIAALTLQLVCLKPKTDNLE
;
A
#
# COMPACT_ATOMS: atom_id res chain seq x y z
N LEU A 1 17.44 -6.48 12.03
CA LEU A 1 18.59 -5.85 12.69
C LEU A 1 18.40 -4.34 12.84
N VAL A 2 18.08 -3.61 11.77
CA VAL A 2 17.94 -2.14 11.80
C VAL A 2 16.88 -1.69 12.80
N THR A 3 15.72 -2.37 12.84
CA THR A 3 14.66 -2.11 13.84
C THR A 3 15.18 -2.23 15.29
N TYR A 4 16.00 -3.24 15.57
CA TYR A 4 16.62 -3.41 16.88
C TYR A 4 17.58 -2.24 17.21
N LEU A 5 18.38 -1.81 16.23
CA LEU A 5 19.30 -0.68 16.38
C LEU A 5 18.60 0.65 16.63
N MET A 6 17.37 0.84 16.13
CA MET A 6 16.57 2.04 16.44
C MET A 6 16.32 2.21 17.93
N GLY A 7 16.27 1.11 18.69
CA GLY A 7 16.15 1.16 20.15
C GLY A 7 17.34 1.81 20.87
N TYR A 8 18.48 1.99 20.21
CA TYR A 8 19.65 2.70 20.75
C TYR A 8 19.78 4.13 20.27
N ALA A 9 18.87 4.60 19.41
CA ALA A 9 18.95 5.95 18.88
C ALA A 9 18.77 6.98 20.00
N SER A 10 19.72 7.87 20.16
CA SER A 10 19.72 8.95 21.17
C SER A 10 19.47 10.33 20.53
N SER A 11 19.44 10.42 19.19
CA SER A 11 19.18 11.64 18.45
C SER A 11 18.22 11.38 17.28
N PHE A 12 17.56 12.47 16.82
CA PHE A 12 16.70 12.43 15.65
C PHE A 12 17.46 11.97 14.40
N ASP A 13 18.68 12.44 14.19
CA ASP A 13 19.49 12.11 13.01
C ASP A 13 19.84 10.61 12.97
N GLN A 14 20.16 10.02 14.11
CA GLN A 14 20.39 8.56 14.19
C GLN A 14 19.13 7.77 13.84
N LEU A 15 17.99 8.16 14.39
CA LEU A 15 16.72 7.52 14.09
C LEU A 15 16.36 7.69 12.60
N TYR A 16 16.57 8.88 12.03
CA TYR A 16 16.33 9.17 10.63
C TYR A 16 17.19 8.28 9.71
N MET A 17 18.49 8.17 9.98
CA MET A 17 19.40 7.32 9.20
C MET A 17 19.03 5.84 9.29
N LEU A 18 18.68 5.35 10.48
CA LEU A 18 18.21 3.97 10.65
C LEU A 18 16.89 3.71 9.92
N ARG A 19 15.96 4.68 9.91
CA ARG A 19 14.72 4.58 9.11
C ARG A 19 15.00 4.52 7.61
N ALA A 20 15.96 5.32 7.12
CA ALA A 20 16.38 5.26 5.72
C ALA A 20 16.98 3.90 5.35
N LEU A 21 17.83 3.33 6.21
CA LEU A 21 18.40 1.98 6.02
C LEU A 21 17.30 0.90 6.06
N MET A 22 16.30 1.05 6.92
CA MET A 22 15.16 0.14 6.98
C MET A 22 14.38 0.16 5.66
N GLY A 23 14.16 1.35 5.07
CA GLY A 23 13.48 1.48 3.78
C GLY A 23 14.17 0.72 2.64
N ILE A 24 15.50 0.64 2.63
CA ILE A 24 16.27 -0.15 1.65
C ILE A 24 15.93 -1.65 1.80
N SER A 25 15.90 -2.16 3.03
CA SER A 25 15.55 -3.57 3.27
C SER A 25 14.10 -3.89 2.98
N GLU A 26 13.18 -2.98 3.28
CA GLU A 26 11.74 -3.12 2.95
C GLU A 26 11.51 -3.17 1.44
N ALA A 27 12.22 -2.35 0.66
CA ALA A 27 12.10 -2.32 -0.80
C ALA A 27 12.46 -3.67 -1.46
N LEU A 28 13.34 -4.45 -0.84
CA LEU A 28 13.76 -5.76 -1.34
C LEU A 28 12.82 -6.90 -0.93
N TYR A 29 12.02 -6.71 0.13
CA TYR A 29 11.22 -7.79 0.73
C TYR A 29 10.09 -8.28 -0.18
N ILE A 30 9.18 -7.39 -0.61
CA ILE A 30 7.98 -7.80 -1.37
C ILE A 30 8.34 -8.48 -2.69
N PRO A 31 9.24 -7.93 -3.54
CA PRO A 31 9.62 -8.60 -4.78
C PRO A 31 10.23 -10.00 -4.54
N SER A 32 11.09 -10.13 -3.54
CA SER A 32 11.73 -11.40 -3.20
C SER A 32 10.74 -12.42 -2.69
N ALA A 33 9.82 -12.03 -1.80
CA ALA A 33 8.78 -12.90 -1.26
C ALA A 33 7.82 -13.39 -2.35
N LEU A 34 7.37 -12.50 -3.24
CA LEU A 34 6.47 -12.87 -4.34
C LEU A 34 7.16 -13.76 -5.37
N SER A 35 8.45 -13.53 -5.64
CA SER A 35 9.23 -14.41 -6.52
C SER A 35 9.33 -15.82 -5.93
N LEU A 36 9.68 -15.94 -4.65
CA LEU A 36 9.78 -17.22 -3.96
C LEU A 36 8.44 -17.96 -3.94
N ILE A 37 7.34 -17.27 -3.65
CA ILE A 37 5.99 -17.84 -3.72
C ILE A 37 5.70 -18.35 -5.13
N ALA A 38 6.08 -17.60 -6.17
CA ALA A 38 5.85 -18.00 -7.55
C ALA A 38 6.65 -19.24 -7.96
N ASP A 39 7.84 -19.44 -7.38
CA ASP A 39 8.69 -20.59 -7.65
C ASP A 39 8.16 -21.89 -7.00
N TRP A 40 7.57 -21.77 -5.81
CA TRP A 40 7.05 -22.92 -5.05
C TRP A 40 5.60 -23.27 -5.35
N HIS A 41 4.79 -22.33 -5.85
CA HIS A 41 3.36 -22.51 -6.08
C HIS A 41 3.00 -22.33 -7.57
N GLU A 42 2.28 -23.33 -8.13
CA GLU A 42 1.86 -23.34 -9.53
C GLU A 42 0.32 -23.26 -9.65
N GLY A 43 -0.17 -22.68 -10.75
CA GLY A 43 -1.60 -22.63 -11.06
C GLY A 43 -2.44 -21.98 -9.97
N LYS A 44 -3.49 -22.67 -9.54
CA LYS A 44 -4.48 -22.15 -8.56
C LYS A 44 -3.89 -21.92 -7.16
N SER A 45 -2.84 -22.66 -6.77
CA SER A 45 -2.22 -22.51 -5.45
C SER A 45 -1.41 -21.22 -5.30
N ARG A 46 -0.88 -20.67 -6.39
CA ARG A 46 -0.11 -19.42 -6.38
C ARG A 46 -0.95 -18.25 -5.88
N SER A 47 -2.16 -18.08 -6.41
CA SER A 47 -3.05 -16.99 -6.00
C SER A 47 -3.43 -17.08 -4.52
N LEU A 48 -3.68 -18.31 -4.02
CA LEU A 48 -3.95 -18.53 -2.60
C LEU A 48 -2.74 -18.17 -1.73
N ALA A 49 -1.54 -18.60 -2.11
CA ALA A 49 -0.31 -18.33 -1.36
C ALA A 49 0.01 -16.83 -1.30
N VAL A 50 -0.16 -16.11 -2.43
CA VAL A 50 -0.05 -14.65 -2.47
C VAL A 50 -1.11 -14.00 -1.58
N GLY A 51 -2.36 -14.48 -1.61
CA GLY A 51 -3.44 -13.97 -0.77
C GLY A 51 -3.14 -14.13 0.72
N VAL A 52 -2.64 -15.29 1.14
CA VAL A 52 -2.21 -15.55 2.53
C VAL A 52 -1.06 -14.61 2.92
N HIS A 53 -0.07 -14.41 2.04
CA HIS A 53 1.03 -13.48 2.28
C HIS A 53 0.53 -12.04 2.46
N MET A 54 -0.37 -11.57 1.59
CA MET A 54 -0.97 -10.23 1.72
C MET A 54 -1.82 -10.09 2.98
N THR A 55 -2.54 -11.14 3.39
CA THR A 55 -3.26 -11.14 4.68
C THR A 55 -2.29 -10.92 5.84
N GLY A 56 -1.10 -11.53 5.78
CA GLY A 56 -0.04 -11.30 6.78
C GLY A 56 0.37 -9.83 6.90
N LEU A 57 0.42 -9.07 5.80
CA LEU A 57 0.70 -7.64 5.80
C LEU A 57 -0.40 -6.84 6.54
N TYR A 58 -1.68 -7.14 6.30
CA TYR A 58 -2.79 -6.48 6.99
C TYR A 58 -2.82 -6.82 8.49
N VAL A 59 -2.58 -8.07 8.85
CA VAL A 59 -2.46 -8.50 10.26
C VAL A 59 -1.28 -7.79 10.93
N GLY A 60 -0.13 -7.73 10.26
CA GLY A 60 1.05 -7.00 10.75
C GLY A 60 0.77 -5.51 10.95
N GLN A 61 0.04 -4.88 10.04
CA GLN A 61 -0.38 -3.47 10.16
C GLN A 61 -1.31 -3.26 11.36
N ALA A 62 -2.28 -4.16 11.59
CA ALA A 62 -3.18 -4.08 12.74
C ALA A 62 -2.41 -4.22 14.07
N ILE A 63 -1.51 -5.21 14.16
CA ILE A 63 -0.68 -5.45 15.35
C ILE A 63 0.31 -4.30 15.57
N GLY A 64 0.82 -3.70 14.50
CA GLY A 64 1.79 -2.59 14.57
C GLY A 64 1.28 -1.38 15.36
N GLY A 65 -0.04 -1.15 15.37
CA GLY A 65 -0.66 -0.08 16.16
C GLY A 65 -0.47 -0.23 17.68
N PHE A 66 -0.30 -1.46 18.18
CA PHE A 66 0.02 -1.71 19.59
C PHE A 66 1.44 -1.29 19.98
N GLY A 67 2.28 -0.93 19.02
CA GLY A 67 3.60 -0.35 19.30
C GLY A 67 3.52 0.87 20.21
N ALA A 68 2.51 1.74 20.02
CA ALA A 68 2.27 2.89 20.90
C ALA A 68 1.84 2.48 22.31
N THR A 69 1.05 1.42 22.46
CA THR A 69 0.62 0.86 23.75
C THR A 69 1.83 0.30 24.52
N VAL A 70 2.69 -0.47 23.84
CA VAL A 70 3.92 -1.00 24.44
C VAL A 70 4.88 0.13 24.80
N ALA A 71 5.01 1.15 23.96
CA ALA A 71 5.86 2.30 24.21
C ALA A 71 5.38 3.13 25.43
N ALA A 72 4.07 3.25 25.61
CA ALA A 72 3.50 3.91 26.78
C ALA A 72 3.72 3.12 28.09
N ALA A 73 3.70 1.77 28.02
CA ALA A 73 3.90 0.92 29.19
C ALA A 73 5.39 0.79 29.62
N PHE A 74 6.31 0.80 28.67
CA PHE A 74 7.73 0.58 28.93
C PHE A 74 8.60 1.75 28.45
N SER A 75 8.85 1.83 27.16
CA SER A 75 9.45 2.96 26.43
C SER A 75 9.45 2.67 24.93
N TRP A 76 9.60 3.67 24.09
CA TRP A 76 9.72 3.48 22.65
C TRP A 76 11.04 2.75 22.28
N HIS A 77 12.12 2.94 23.04
CA HIS A 77 13.38 2.21 22.88
C HIS A 77 13.17 0.70 23.08
N THR A 78 12.51 0.33 24.18
CA THR A 78 12.19 -1.06 24.51
C THR A 78 11.29 -1.69 23.44
N THR A 79 10.34 -0.93 22.89
CA THR A 79 9.45 -1.38 21.82
C THR A 79 10.24 -1.75 20.57
N PHE A 80 11.18 -0.89 20.14
CA PHE A 80 12.05 -1.20 18.99
C PHE A 80 12.97 -2.40 19.25
N HIS A 81 13.48 -2.56 20.46
CA HIS A 81 14.27 -3.74 20.83
C HIS A 81 13.44 -5.02 20.72
N TRP A 82 12.24 -5.07 21.26
CA TRP A 82 11.38 -6.25 21.19
C TRP A 82 10.97 -6.61 19.77
N PHE A 83 10.50 -5.65 19.01
CA PHE A 83 10.15 -5.90 17.59
C PHE A 83 11.38 -6.29 16.77
N GLY A 84 12.54 -5.71 17.07
CA GLY A 84 13.80 -6.07 16.44
C GLY A 84 14.23 -7.49 16.76
N ILE A 85 14.13 -7.93 18.03
CA ILE A 85 14.45 -9.32 18.45
C ILE A 85 13.51 -10.31 17.76
N LEU A 86 12.19 -10.02 17.74
CA LEU A 86 11.21 -10.86 17.04
C LEU A 86 11.53 -10.97 15.53
N GLY A 87 11.89 -9.85 14.89
CA GLY A 87 12.28 -9.84 13.48
C GLY A 87 13.57 -10.61 13.20
N ILE A 88 14.57 -10.53 14.10
CA ILE A 88 15.82 -11.31 13.98
C ILE A 88 15.52 -12.80 14.18
N ALA A 89 14.77 -13.17 15.21
CA ALA A 89 14.39 -14.56 15.45
C ALA A 89 13.62 -15.14 14.25
N TYR A 90 12.66 -14.38 13.71
CA TYR A 90 11.92 -14.79 12.53
C TYR A 90 12.83 -14.94 11.29
N SER A 91 13.81 -14.05 11.10
CA SER A 91 14.75 -14.17 9.97
C SER A 91 15.63 -15.41 10.07
N VAL A 92 16.04 -15.81 11.30
CA VAL A 92 16.75 -17.07 11.51
C VAL A 92 15.88 -18.27 11.13
N VAL A 93 14.60 -18.27 11.54
CA VAL A 93 13.65 -19.34 11.14
C VAL A 93 13.52 -19.40 9.63
N LEU A 94 13.41 -18.25 8.95
CA LEU A 94 13.34 -18.23 7.49
C LEU A 94 14.62 -18.77 6.84
N LEU A 95 15.79 -18.41 7.32
CA LEU A 95 17.08 -18.92 6.83
C LEU A 95 17.22 -20.44 6.99
N LEU A 96 16.62 -21.02 8.02
CA LEU A 96 16.67 -22.46 8.27
C LEU A 96 15.62 -23.24 7.45
N LEU A 97 14.47 -22.65 7.21
CA LEU A 97 13.33 -23.33 6.60
C LEU A 97 13.14 -23.03 5.10
N LEU A 98 13.55 -21.85 4.63
CA LEU A 98 13.42 -21.48 3.24
C LEU A 98 14.62 -21.98 2.44
N HIS A 99 14.32 -22.80 1.44
CA HIS A 99 15.29 -23.31 0.48
C HIS A 99 14.85 -22.89 -0.91
N ASP A 100 15.80 -22.60 -1.76
CA ASP A 100 15.53 -22.39 -3.18
C ASP A 100 15.06 -23.70 -3.81
N LYS A 101 14.04 -23.63 -4.68
CA LYS A 101 13.59 -24.79 -5.43
C LYS A 101 14.73 -25.21 -6.37
N ASP A 102 15.20 -26.45 -6.28
CA ASP A 102 16.23 -26.98 -7.15
C ASP A 102 15.84 -26.83 -8.62
N LYS A 103 16.58 -26.02 -9.36
CA LYS A 103 16.34 -25.75 -10.78
C LYS A 103 16.42 -27.00 -11.67
N ASN A 104 16.96 -28.08 -11.15
CA ASN A 104 17.10 -29.37 -11.86
C ASN A 104 15.81 -30.22 -11.88
N THR A 105 14.81 -29.92 -11.08
CA THR A 105 13.52 -30.62 -11.09
C THR A 105 12.46 -29.92 -11.96
N ALA A 106 12.76 -28.77 -12.52
CA ALA A 106 11.87 -28.05 -13.42
C ALA A 106 12.07 -28.49 -14.89
N ASN A 107 11.68 -29.73 -15.22
CA ASN A 107 11.29 -30.11 -16.59
C ASN A 107 9.89 -29.52 -16.92
N VAL A 108 9.58 -28.34 -16.41
CA VAL A 108 8.43 -27.56 -16.86
C VAL A 108 9.00 -26.54 -17.86
N PRO A 109 8.48 -26.52 -19.11
CA PRO A 109 8.83 -25.44 -20.02
C PRO A 109 8.61 -24.15 -19.25
N VAL A 110 9.62 -23.32 -19.19
CA VAL A 110 9.54 -21.94 -18.69
C VAL A 110 8.56 -21.22 -19.63
N ALA A 111 7.28 -21.53 -19.47
CA ALA A 111 6.21 -20.82 -20.09
C ALA A 111 6.24 -19.44 -19.45
N GLN A 112 6.98 -18.56 -20.12
CA GLN A 112 6.88 -17.11 -19.98
C GLN A 112 7.42 -16.50 -18.68
N GLN A 113 8.61 -16.88 -18.22
CA GLN A 113 9.55 -15.79 -17.96
C GLN A 113 9.89 -15.22 -19.34
N GLU A 114 9.14 -14.22 -19.77
CA GLU A 114 9.56 -13.41 -20.92
C GLU A 114 10.99 -12.99 -20.64
N LYS A 115 11.92 -13.52 -21.45
CA LYS A 115 13.34 -13.11 -21.40
C LYS A 115 13.35 -11.59 -21.30
N PRO A 116 14.13 -11.01 -20.35
CA PRO A 116 14.22 -9.57 -20.27
C PRO A 116 14.45 -9.04 -21.70
N ALA A 117 13.59 -8.12 -22.11
CA ALA A 117 13.56 -7.64 -23.49
C ALA A 117 14.99 -7.39 -23.95
N LYS A 118 15.39 -7.90 -25.15
CA LYS A 118 16.74 -7.73 -25.72
C LYS A 118 17.19 -6.27 -25.88
N GLY A 119 16.50 -5.30 -25.26
CA GLY A 119 16.74 -3.88 -25.31
C GLY A 119 16.98 -3.21 -23.96
N GLY A 120 17.39 -3.94 -22.92
CA GLY A 120 17.76 -3.37 -21.61
C GLY A 120 16.67 -2.56 -20.90
N LEU A 121 16.93 -2.22 -19.65
CA LEU A 121 16.04 -1.41 -18.77
C LEU A 121 15.66 -0.06 -19.41
N PHE A 122 16.61 0.59 -20.11
CA PHE A 122 16.41 1.88 -20.74
C PHE A 122 15.41 1.87 -21.90
N GLN A 123 15.35 0.79 -22.68
CA GLN A 123 14.36 0.68 -23.76
C GLN A 123 12.95 0.49 -23.20
N GLY A 124 12.80 -0.34 -22.16
CA GLY A 124 11.51 -0.49 -21.45
C GLY A 124 11.04 0.83 -20.86
N LEU A 125 11.92 1.57 -20.21
CA LEU A 125 11.66 2.89 -19.65
C LEU A 125 11.22 3.89 -20.74
N SER A 126 11.96 3.97 -21.86
CA SER A 126 11.65 4.85 -22.98
C SER A 126 10.25 4.58 -23.56
N VAL A 127 9.91 3.30 -23.80
CA VAL A 127 8.59 2.92 -24.35
C VAL A 127 7.47 3.25 -23.38
N VAL A 128 7.64 2.98 -22.09
CA VAL A 128 6.61 3.26 -21.08
C VAL A 128 6.39 4.77 -20.95
N LEU A 129 7.46 5.57 -20.85
CA LEU A 129 7.39 7.02 -20.69
C LEU A 129 6.91 7.75 -21.97
N SER A 130 7.09 7.18 -23.15
CA SER A 130 6.56 7.73 -24.40
C SER A 130 5.05 7.47 -24.60
N THR A 131 4.45 6.57 -23.78
CA THR A 131 3.03 6.23 -23.88
C THR A 131 2.17 7.22 -23.09
N TRP A 132 1.38 8.08 -23.76
CA TRP A 132 0.51 9.05 -23.10
C TRP A 132 -0.43 8.40 -22.06
N ALA A 133 -1.01 7.26 -22.39
CA ALA A 133 -1.90 6.53 -21.49
C ALA A 133 -1.22 6.12 -20.17
N PHE A 134 0.12 5.92 -20.19
CA PHE A 134 0.88 5.65 -18.98
C PHE A 134 0.92 6.85 -18.02
N TRP A 135 1.07 8.06 -18.52
CA TRP A 135 1.06 9.28 -17.69
C TRP A 135 -0.31 9.49 -17.02
N VAL A 136 -1.39 9.18 -17.74
CA VAL A 136 -2.74 9.23 -17.17
C VAL A 136 -2.88 8.24 -16.00
N ILE A 137 -2.42 6.99 -16.20
CA ILE A 137 -2.51 5.98 -15.15
C ILE A 137 -1.55 6.25 -14.00
N LEU A 138 -0.37 6.81 -14.28
CA LEU A 138 0.60 7.21 -13.28
C LEU A 138 0.03 8.31 -12.37
N PHE A 139 -0.59 9.34 -12.94
CA PHE A 139 -1.28 10.38 -12.20
C PHE A 139 -2.45 9.82 -11.39
N TYR A 140 -3.26 8.96 -12.02
CA TYR A 140 -4.36 8.25 -11.39
C TYR A 140 -3.92 7.39 -10.19
N PHE A 141 -2.74 6.80 -10.23
CA PHE A 141 -2.19 6.05 -9.11
C PHE A 141 -1.57 6.96 -8.03
N ALA A 142 -0.76 7.93 -8.45
CA ALA A 142 0.01 8.77 -7.55
C ALA A 142 -0.87 9.67 -6.67
N VAL A 143 -1.90 10.30 -7.25
CA VAL A 143 -2.74 11.26 -6.50
C VAL A 143 -3.60 10.56 -5.44
N PRO A 144 -4.34 9.48 -5.72
CA PRO A 144 -5.05 8.74 -4.69
C PRO A 144 -4.16 8.02 -3.67
N SER A 145 -2.88 7.79 -3.98
CA SER A 145 -1.95 7.23 -2.99
C SER A 145 -1.62 8.21 -1.87
N LEU A 146 -1.75 9.53 -2.09
CA LEU A 146 -1.52 10.55 -1.06
C LEU A 146 -2.37 10.33 0.19
N PRO A 147 -3.71 10.24 0.13
CA PRO A 147 -4.51 9.94 1.31
C PRO A 147 -4.23 8.56 1.91
N GLY A 148 -3.83 7.58 1.11
CA GLY A 148 -3.39 6.28 1.63
C GLY A 148 -2.15 6.38 2.52
N TRP A 149 -1.14 7.13 2.11
CA TRP A 149 0.06 7.38 2.91
C TRP A 149 -0.21 8.29 4.11
N ALA A 150 -1.03 9.34 3.94
CA ALA A 150 -1.46 10.19 5.04
C ALA A 150 -2.16 9.36 6.13
N THR A 151 -3.08 8.48 5.75
CA THR A 151 -3.79 7.60 6.67
C THR A 151 -2.84 6.62 7.37
N LYS A 152 -1.92 5.99 6.64
CA LYS A 152 -0.95 5.08 7.24
C LYS A 152 -0.07 5.73 8.32
N ASN A 153 0.34 6.96 8.10
CA ASN A 153 1.33 7.63 8.93
C ASN A 153 0.72 8.55 10.00
N TRP A 154 -0.46 9.12 9.74
CA TRP A 154 -1.02 10.19 10.57
C TRP A 154 -2.40 9.88 11.18
N LEU A 155 -3.06 8.78 10.78
CA LEU A 155 -4.38 8.46 11.34
C LEU A 155 -4.34 8.20 12.85
N PRO A 156 -3.33 7.54 13.44
CA PRO A 156 -3.24 7.41 14.88
C PRO A 156 -3.20 8.76 15.60
N THR A 157 -2.42 9.70 15.09
CA THR A 157 -2.34 11.07 15.62
C THR A 157 -3.67 11.79 15.49
N LEU A 158 -4.31 11.71 14.34
CA LEU A 158 -5.63 12.31 14.12
C LEU A 158 -6.70 11.74 15.05
N PHE A 159 -6.68 10.41 15.31
CA PHE A 159 -7.60 9.79 16.26
C PHE A 159 -7.34 10.30 17.69
N ALA A 160 -6.08 10.42 18.09
CA ALA A 160 -5.72 10.97 19.40
C ALA A 160 -6.19 12.42 19.56
N GLU A 161 -5.97 13.26 18.55
CA GLU A 161 -6.39 14.68 18.56
C GLU A 161 -7.91 14.82 18.56
N ASN A 162 -8.62 14.14 17.65
CA ASN A 162 -10.06 14.30 17.48
C ASN A 162 -10.90 13.72 18.64
N LEU A 163 -10.39 12.67 19.30
CA LEU A 163 -11.09 11.97 20.36
C LEU A 163 -10.58 12.35 21.76
N GLY A 164 -9.47 13.06 21.87
CA GLY A 164 -8.85 13.40 23.14
C GLY A 164 -8.34 12.16 23.91
N VAL A 165 -7.96 11.09 23.20
CA VAL A 165 -7.47 9.84 23.81
C VAL A 165 -5.96 9.73 23.66
N PRO A 166 -5.28 8.99 24.57
CA PRO A 166 -3.83 8.79 24.46
C PRO A 166 -3.47 7.98 23.21
N MET A 167 -2.24 8.16 22.70
CA MET A 167 -1.73 7.45 21.53
C MET A 167 -1.75 5.92 21.71
N SER A 168 -1.62 5.44 22.94
CA SER A 168 -1.70 4.00 23.29
C SER A 168 -3.06 3.36 22.96
N GLU A 169 -4.12 4.15 22.89
CA GLU A 169 -5.48 3.73 22.50
C GLU A 169 -5.75 4.08 21.04
N ALA A 170 -5.40 5.30 20.62
CA ALA A 170 -5.60 5.77 19.24
C ALA A 170 -4.84 4.93 18.21
N GLY A 171 -3.62 4.48 18.54
CA GLY A 171 -2.80 3.63 17.69
C GLY A 171 -3.50 2.34 17.27
N PRO A 172 -3.80 1.43 18.19
CA PRO A 172 -4.51 0.19 17.88
C PRO A 172 -5.86 0.44 17.23
N MET A 173 -6.65 1.41 17.74
CA MET A 173 -7.98 1.71 17.22
C MET A 173 -7.94 2.11 15.75
N SER A 174 -7.02 2.98 15.36
CA SER A 174 -6.88 3.45 13.97
C SER A 174 -6.34 2.36 13.05
N THR A 175 -5.28 1.65 13.46
CA THR A 175 -4.63 0.64 12.61
C THR A 175 -5.50 -0.60 12.41
N ILE A 176 -6.20 -1.08 13.43
CA ILE A 176 -7.16 -2.18 13.30
C ILE A 176 -8.32 -1.76 12.39
N THR A 177 -8.87 -0.56 12.59
CA THR A 177 -9.97 -0.03 11.77
C THR A 177 -9.59 -0.06 10.28
N ILE A 178 -8.42 0.47 9.93
CA ILE A 178 -7.97 0.51 8.53
C ILE A 178 -7.61 -0.89 8.02
N ALA A 179 -6.88 -1.70 8.77
CA ALA A 179 -6.45 -3.01 8.31
C ALA A 179 -7.63 -3.94 7.99
N VAL A 180 -8.61 -4.02 8.91
CA VAL A 180 -9.80 -4.85 8.75
C VAL A 180 -10.66 -4.33 7.58
N SER A 181 -10.94 -3.04 7.54
CA SER A 181 -11.79 -2.48 6.48
C SER A 181 -11.13 -2.54 5.11
N SER A 182 -9.82 -2.33 5.01
CA SER A 182 -9.08 -2.46 3.74
C SER A 182 -9.07 -3.90 3.22
N LEU A 183 -8.95 -4.89 4.11
CA LEU A 183 -9.04 -6.29 3.72
C LEU A 183 -10.41 -6.59 3.07
N PHE A 184 -11.51 -6.15 3.68
CA PHE A 184 -12.84 -6.28 3.08
C PHE A 184 -12.96 -5.51 1.78
N GLY A 185 -12.39 -4.31 1.70
CA GLY A 185 -12.36 -3.49 0.49
C GLY A 185 -11.64 -4.17 -0.67
N VAL A 186 -10.48 -4.75 -0.43
CA VAL A 186 -9.70 -5.50 -1.43
C VAL A 186 -10.48 -6.72 -1.93
N LEU A 187 -11.03 -7.53 -1.04
CA LEU A 187 -11.78 -8.72 -1.40
C LEU A 187 -13.04 -8.37 -2.19
N PHE A 188 -13.85 -7.44 -1.68
CA PHE A 188 -15.09 -7.02 -2.34
C PHE A 188 -14.80 -6.31 -3.67
N GLY A 189 -13.81 -5.40 -3.70
CA GLY A 189 -13.37 -4.69 -4.90
C GLY A 189 -12.85 -5.63 -5.98
N GLY A 190 -12.06 -6.64 -5.61
CA GLY A 190 -11.57 -7.66 -6.53
C GLY A 190 -12.71 -8.46 -7.16
N VAL A 191 -13.59 -9.05 -6.35
CA VAL A 191 -14.74 -9.82 -6.83
C VAL A 191 -15.68 -8.99 -7.70
N LEU A 192 -15.97 -7.75 -7.29
CA LEU A 192 -16.87 -6.87 -8.04
C LEU A 192 -16.26 -6.50 -9.39
N SER A 193 -14.98 -6.13 -9.42
CA SER A 193 -14.29 -5.74 -10.64
C SER A 193 -14.18 -6.88 -11.65
N ASP A 194 -13.87 -8.09 -11.18
CA ASP A 194 -13.77 -9.27 -12.05
C ASP A 194 -15.12 -9.66 -12.64
N LYS A 195 -16.21 -9.57 -11.88
CA LYS A 195 -17.55 -9.80 -12.42
C LYS A 195 -17.96 -8.71 -13.41
N TRP A 196 -17.59 -7.47 -13.15
CA TRP A 196 -18.03 -6.33 -13.94
C TRP A 196 -17.26 -6.18 -15.24
N VAL A 197 -15.96 -6.50 -15.26
CA VAL A 197 -15.12 -6.40 -16.47
C VAL A 197 -15.63 -7.31 -17.61
N HIS A 198 -16.23 -8.46 -17.30
CA HIS A 198 -16.84 -9.35 -18.29
C HIS A 198 -18.07 -8.74 -18.98
N LYS A 199 -18.74 -7.78 -18.34
CA LYS A 199 -19.91 -7.09 -18.90
C LYS A 199 -19.54 -5.74 -19.53
N ASN A 200 -18.53 -5.07 -18.97
CA ASN A 200 -18.08 -3.77 -19.39
C ASN A 200 -16.57 -3.65 -19.15
N ILE A 201 -15.80 -3.42 -20.20
CA ILE A 201 -14.34 -3.29 -20.13
C ILE A 201 -13.86 -2.25 -19.11
N ARG A 202 -14.66 -1.22 -18.85
CA ARG A 202 -14.38 -0.21 -17.81
C ARG A 202 -14.79 -0.66 -16.39
N GLY A 203 -15.24 -1.90 -16.21
CA GLY A 203 -15.71 -2.42 -14.92
C GLY A 203 -14.70 -2.23 -13.79
N ARG A 204 -13.41 -2.45 -14.05
CA ARG A 204 -12.33 -2.22 -13.08
C ARG A 204 -12.15 -0.75 -12.74
N VAL A 205 -12.23 0.13 -13.74
CA VAL A 205 -12.15 1.58 -13.55
C VAL A 205 -13.34 2.07 -12.73
N TYR A 206 -14.55 1.58 -13.00
CA TYR A 206 -15.75 1.96 -12.24
C TYR A 206 -15.72 1.44 -10.81
N THR A 207 -15.28 0.19 -10.58
CA THR A 207 -15.11 -0.35 -9.22
C THR A 207 -14.13 0.49 -8.40
N SER A 208 -12.99 0.83 -9.00
CA SER A 208 -11.99 1.68 -8.40
C SER A 208 -12.50 3.10 -8.15
N ALA A 209 -13.28 3.65 -9.08
CA ALA A 209 -13.91 4.97 -8.92
C ALA A 209 -14.94 5.01 -7.79
N ILE A 210 -15.73 3.95 -7.60
CA ILE A 210 -16.65 3.82 -6.46
C ILE A 210 -15.85 3.81 -5.16
N GLY A 211 -14.77 3.01 -5.11
CA GLY A 211 -13.87 2.98 -3.95
C GLY A 211 -13.32 4.37 -3.61
N LEU A 212 -12.75 5.08 -4.57
CA LEU A 212 -12.27 6.45 -4.37
C LEU A 212 -13.42 7.42 -3.98
N GLY A 213 -14.60 7.28 -4.56
CA GLY A 213 -15.78 8.04 -4.19
C GLY A 213 -16.13 7.90 -2.70
N MET A 214 -15.99 6.69 -2.14
CA MET A 214 -16.21 6.43 -0.71
C MET A 214 -15.14 7.10 0.18
N THR A 215 -13.91 7.24 -0.29
CA THR A 215 -12.85 7.90 0.49
C THR A 215 -13.08 9.40 0.66
N ILE A 216 -13.82 10.06 -0.23
CA ILE A 216 -14.08 11.51 -0.18
C ILE A 216 -14.83 11.89 1.10
N PRO A 217 -16.08 11.42 1.35
CA PRO A 217 -16.79 11.73 2.57
C PRO A 217 -16.04 11.20 3.81
N ALA A 218 -15.31 10.10 3.68
CA ALA A 218 -14.49 9.58 4.78
C ALA A 218 -13.41 10.59 5.20
N LEU A 219 -12.69 11.18 4.25
CA LEU A 219 -11.63 12.16 4.53
C LEU A 219 -12.19 13.45 5.17
N PHE A 220 -13.35 13.91 4.75
CA PHE A 220 -14.01 15.06 5.40
C PHE A 220 -14.49 14.70 6.82
N LEU A 221 -15.07 13.52 7.02
CA LEU A 221 -15.48 13.07 8.36
C LEU A 221 -14.28 12.83 9.28
N LEU A 222 -13.16 12.33 8.77
CA LEU A 222 -11.90 12.24 9.52
C LEU A 222 -11.39 13.62 9.91
N GLY A 223 -11.48 14.59 8.97
CA GLY A 223 -11.01 15.95 9.21
C GLY A 223 -11.79 16.71 10.28
N PHE A 224 -13.09 16.52 10.35
CA PHE A 224 -13.99 17.32 11.19
C PHE A 224 -14.81 16.53 12.21
N GLY A 225 -14.65 15.21 12.27
CA GLY A 225 -15.36 14.37 13.23
C GLY A 225 -14.71 14.38 14.60
N HIS A 226 -15.51 14.56 15.67
CA HIS A 226 -15.05 14.58 17.07
C HIS A 226 -15.71 13.50 17.93
N SER A 227 -16.44 12.56 17.34
CA SER A 227 -17.03 11.43 18.05
C SER A 227 -16.41 10.11 17.59
N VAL A 228 -16.34 9.13 18.49
CA VAL A 228 -15.82 7.79 18.17
C VAL A 228 -16.54 7.19 16.97
N VAL A 229 -17.87 7.30 16.91
CA VAL A 229 -18.68 6.78 15.81
C VAL A 229 -18.33 7.45 14.48
N ALA A 230 -18.15 8.77 14.47
CA ALA A 230 -17.80 9.52 13.27
C ALA A 230 -16.39 9.15 12.78
N VAL A 231 -15.40 9.14 13.68
CA VAL A 231 -13.98 8.93 13.33
C VAL A 231 -13.72 7.47 12.95
N VAL A 232 -14.23 6.51 13.71
CA VAL A 232 -14.08 5.07 13.40
C VAL A 232 -14.91 4.72 12.16
N GLY A 233 -16.14 5.21 12.05
CA GLY A 233 -16.99 5.01 10.88
C GLY A 233 -16.34 5.57 9.60
N ALA A 234 -15.75 6.75 9.69
CA ALA A 234 -14.98 7.33 8.58
C ALA A 234 -13.73 6.50 8.23
N GLY A 235 -13.00 6.00 9.22
CA GLY A 235 -11.87 5.10 9.01
C GLY A 235 -12.27 3.80 8.32
N LEU A 236 -13.41 3.19 8.73
CA LEU A 236 -13.96 2.01 8.08
C LEU A 236 -14.35 2.31 6.62
N LEU A 237 -15.04 3.40 6.37
CA LEU A 237 -15.43 3.81 5.02
C LEU A 237 -14.22 4.09 4.14
N PHE A 238 -13.20 4.77 4.68
CA PHE A 238 -11.94 5.01 3.99
C PHE A 238 -11.24 3.70 3.64
N GLY A 239 -11.08 2.79 4.59
CA GLY A 239 -10.37 1.54 4.36
C GLY A 239 -11.06 0.66 3.30
N ILE A 240 -12.39 0.51 3.35
CA ILE A 240 -13.15 -0.21 2.32
C ILE A 240 -12.94 0.45 0.96
N GLY A 241 -13.15 1.75 0.87
CA GLY A 241 -13.01 2.49 -0.40
C GLY A 241 -11.60 2.44 -0.97
N TYR A 242 -10.60 2.65 -0.12
CA TYR A 242 -9.19 2.59 -0.53
C TYR A 242 -8.77 1.18 -0.94
N GLY A 243 -9.24 0.15 -0.23
CA GLY A 243 -8.99 -1.25 -0.59
C GLY A 243 -9.58 -1.62 -1.95
N MET A 244 -10.79 -1.13 -2.28
CA MET A 244 -11.40 -1.30 -3.61
C MET A 244 -10.57 -0.63 -4.71
N PHE A 245 -10.03 0.56 -4.45
CA PHE A 245 -9.12 1.25 -5.36
C PHE A 245 -7.83 0.46 -5.55
N ASP A 246 -7.17 0.09 -4.47
CA ASP A 246 -5.84 -0.53 -4.47
C ASP A 246 -5.84 -1.90 -5.18
N ALA A 247 -6.86 -2.71 -4.97
CA ALA A 247 -7.03 -4.01 -5.64
C ALA A 247 -7.09 -3.91 -7.17
N ASN A 248 -7.48 -2.75 -7.71
CA ASN A 248 -7.67 -2.56 -9.15
C ASN A 248 -6.48 -1.88 -9.86
N ASN A 249 -5.47 -1.41 -9.15
CA ASN A 249 -4.35 -0.67 -9.72
C ASN A 249 -3.56 -1.49 -10.74
N MET A 250 -3.09 -2.69 -10.36
CA MET A 250 -2.37 -3.56 -11.27
C MET A 250 -3.26 -4.11 -12.40
N PRO A 251 -4.49 -4.57 -12.15
CA PRO A 251 -5.40 -4.99 -13.22
C PRO A 251 -5.71 -3.90 -14.25
N ILE A 252 -5.89 -2.65 -13.84
CA ILE A 252 -6.10 -1.52 -14.76
C ILE A 252 -4.85 -1.25 -15.59
N LEU A 253 -3.66 -1.29 -14.96
CA LEU A 253 -2.39 -1.16 -15.68
C LEU A 253 -2.27 -2.23 -16.77
N CYS A 254 -2.62 -3.48 -16.46
CA CYS A 254 -2.58 -4.59 -17.41
C CYS A 254 -3.52 -4.42 -18.62
N GLN A 255 -4.59 -3.66 -18.47
CA GLN A 255 -5.50 -3.34 -19.57
C GLN A 255 -4.98 -2.24 -20.52
N ILE A 256 -3.93 -1.52 -20.11
CA ILE A 256 -3.40 -0.35 -20.85
C ILE A 256 -2.00 -0.63 -21.39
N ILE A 257 -1.17 -1.31 -20.59
CA ILE A 257 0.24 -1.57 -20.91
C ILE A 257 0.41 -3.04 -21.34
N SER A 258 1.13 -3.26 -22.45
CA SER A 258 1.44 -4.61 -22.95
C SER A 258 2.24 -5.41 -21.91
N ALA A 259 2.05 -6.74 -21.88
CA ALA A 259 2.66 -7.66 -20.92
C ALA A 259 4.17 -7.44 -20.77
N LYS A 260 4.88 -7.24 -21.88
CA LYS A 260 6.33 -7.00 -21.95
C LYS A 260 6.83 -5.85 -21.05
N TYR A 261 6.02 -4.81 -20.82
CA TYR A 261 6.43 -3.59 -20.11
C TYR A 261 5.71 -3.40 -18.77
N ARG A 262 4.80 -4.30 -18.37
CA ARG A 262 3.98 -4.19 -17.14
C ARG A 262 4.84 -4.06 -15.88
N ALA A 263 5.88 -4.89 -15.74
CA ALA A 263 6.76 -4.84 -14.58
C ALA A 263 7.48 -3.49 -14.46
N THR A 264 8.01 -2.95 -15.58
CA THR A 264 8.66 -1.63 -15.60
C THR A 264 7.66 -0.52 -15.25
N ALA A 265 6.48 -0.55 -15.86
CA ALA A 265 5.43 0.44 -15.62
C ALA A 265 4.96 0.42 -14.17
N TYR A 266 4.72 -0.75 -13.59
CA TYR A 266 4.32 -0.90 -12.20
C TYR A 266 5.41 -0.46 -11.22
N GLY A 267 6.68 -0.76 -11.54
CA GLY A 267 7.82 -0.29 -10.77
C GLY A 267 7.90 1.24 -10.71
N ILE A 268 7.69 1.93 -11.85
CA ILE A 268 7.65 3.39 -11.90
C ILE A 268 6.46 3.94 -11.10
N MET A 269 5.28 3.33 -11.24
CA MET A 269 4.09 3.72 -10.47
C MET A 269 4.35 3.63 -8.96
N ASN A 270 4.91 2.52 -8.50
CA ASN A 270 5.25 2.34 -7.09
C ASN A 270 6.30 3.36 -6.61
N MET A 271 7.35 3.58 -7.38
CA MET A 271 8.37 4.57 -7.06
C MET A 271 7.77 5.98 -6.89
N VAL A 272 6.93 6.40 -7.83
CA VAL A 272 6.26 7.71 -7.77
C VAL A 272 5.25 7.75 -6.61
N GLY A 273 4.52 6.67 -6.37
CA GLY A 273 3.59 6.56 -5.23
C GLY A 273 4.29 6.67 -3.87
N VAL A 274 5.45 6.01 -3.70
CA VAL A 274 6.25 6.11 -2.47
C VAL A 274 6.84 7.51 -2.30
N PHE A 275 7.34 8.12 -3.37
CA PHE A 275 7.84 9.49 -3.34
C PHE A 275 6.74 10.50 -2.98
N ALA A 276 5.57 10.39 -3.59
CA ALA A 276 4.38 11.17 -3.23
C ALA A 276 3.99 10.94 -1.75
N GLY A 277 4.11 9.70 -1.27
CA GLY A 277 3.91 9.34 0.14
C GLY A 277 4.88 10.05 1.09
N ALA A 278 6.15 10.12 0.73
CA ALA A 278 7.16 10.84 1.51
C ALA A 278 6.82 12.34 1.60
N MET A 279 6.46 12.95 0.46
CA MET A 279 6.07 14.35 0.41
C MET A 279 4.82 14.65 1.25
N VAL A 280 3.76 13.84 1.10
CA VAL A 280 2.52 14.06 1.87
C VAL A 280 2.75 13.87 3.35
N THR A 281 3.56 12.89 3.75
CA THR A 281 3.88 12.65 5.16
C THR A 281 4.55 13.86 5.81
N GLN A 282 5.48 14.50 5.10
CA GLN A 282 6.14 15.72 5.56
C GLN A 282 5.18 16.91 5.64
N VAL A 283 4.32 17.07 4.65
CA VAL A 283 3.31 18.15 4.64
C VAL A 283 2.32 17.97 5.80
N MET A 284 1.81 16.74 6.00
CA MET A 284 0.91 16.43 7.12
C MET A 284 1.55 16.73 8.48
N GLY A 285 2.87 16.49 8.64
CA GLY A 285 3.60 16.86 9.84
C GLY A 285 3.54 18.36 10.14
N LYS A 286 3.74 19.20 9.15
CA LYS A 286 3.61 20.67 9.33
C LYS A 286 2.19 21.10 9.71
N PHE A 287 1.17 20.42 9.17
CA PHE A 287 -0.22 20.66 9.55
C PHE A 287 -0.52 20.19 10.98
N SER A 288 0.05 19.06 11.40
CA SER A 288 -0.05 18.56 12.77
C SER A 288 0.61 19.51 13.77
N ASP A 289 1.84 19.99 13.48
CA ASP A 289 2.54 20.98 14.30
C ASP A 289 1.75 22.28 14.47
N GLY A 290 0.98 22.65 13.44
CA GLY A 290 0.07 23.81 13.47
C GLY A 290 -1.31 23.54 14.07
N GLY A 291 -1.61 22.34 14.58
CA GLY A 291 -2.93 21.96 15.12
C GLY A 291 -4.03 21.86 14.05
N ASN A 292 -3.67 21.69 12.79
CA ASN A 292 -4.60 21.69 11.65
C ASN A 292 -4.59 20.36 10.87
N LEU A 293 -4.27 19.25 11.53
CA LEU A 293 -4.16 17.94 10.88
C LEU A 293 -5.48 17.52 10.22
N GLY A 294 -6.61 17.78 10.87
CA GLY A 294 -7.95 17.51 10.33
C GLY A 294 -8.22 18.27 9.02
N LEU A 295 -7.81 19.54 8.94
CA LEU A 295 -7.93 20.33 7.70
C LEU A 295 -7.12 19.70 6.56
N ALA A 296 -5.92 19.18 6.84
CA ALA A 296 -5.08 18.52 5.85
C ALA A 296 -5.77 17.28 5.28
N PHE A 297 -6.44 16.47 6.11
CA PHE A 297 -7.25 15.32 5.64
C PHE A 297 -8.43 15.77 4.76
N ALA A 298 -9.11 16.85 5.12
CA ALA A 298 -10.20 17.40 4.31
C ALA A 298 -9.70 17.92 2.95
N VAL A 299 -8.53 18.57 2.90
CA VAL A 299 -7.89 19.02 1.65
C VAL A 299 -7.56 17.82 0.76
N LEU A 300 -7.07 16.72 1.32
CA LEU A 300 -6.87 15.48 0.55
C LEU A 300 -8.18 14.96 -0.05
N GLY A 301 -9.33 15.13 0.62
CA GLY A 301 -10.64 14.82 0.06
C GLY A 301 -10.93 15.61 -1.23
N VAL A 302 -10.61 16.90 -1.26
CA VAL A 302 -10.75 17.74 -2.47
C VAL A 302 -9.80 17.26 -3.59
N VAL A 303 -8.57 16.90 -3.24
CA VAL A 303 -7.59 16.36 -4.20
C VAL A 303 -8.10 15.05 -4.82
N VAL A 304 -8.72 14.17 -4.03
CA VAL A 304 -9.32 12.93 -4.53
C VAL A 304 -10.48 13.20 -5.47
N ILE A 305 -11.30 14.23 -5.24
CA ILE A 305 -12.39 14.63 -6.18
C ILE A 305 -11.81 14.93 -7.55
N ALA A 306 -10.73 15.71 -7.63
CA ALA A 306 -10.07 16.03 -8.89
C ALA A 306 -9.50 14.77 -9.57
N ALA A 307 -8.85 13.89 -8.81
CA ALA A 307 -8.31 12.63 -9.32
C ALA A 307 -9.42 11.71 -9.84
N LEU A 308 -10.53 11.57 -9.12
CA LEU A 308 -11.69 10.78 -9.51
C LEU A 308 -12.32 11.28 -10.81
N THR A 309 -12.47 12.59 -10.95
CA THR A 309 -13.00 13.22 -12.17
C THR A 309 -12.11 12.91 -13.37
N LEU A 310 -10.80 13.12 -13.23
CA LEU A 310 -9.81 12.78 -14.26
C LEU A 310 -9.82 11.29 -14.63
N GLN A 311 -9.93 10.41 -13.64
CA GLN A 311 -10.03 8.97 -13.85
C GLN A 311 -11.22 8.63 -14.76
N LEU A 312 -12.40 9.12 -14.41
CA LEU A 312 -13.63 8.80 -15.14
C LEU A 312 -13.62 9.34 -16.59
N VAL A 313 -13.00 10.50 -16.81
CA VAL A 313 -12.94 11.15 -18.13
C VAL A 313 -11.82 10.58 -18.99
N CYS A 314 -10.61 10.47 -18.45
CA CYS A 314 -9.40 10.20 -19.23
C CYS A 314 -9.01 8.73 -19.30
N LEU A 315 -9.37 7.90 -18.29
CA LEU A 315 -8.94 6.51 -18.27
C LEU A 315 -9.85 5.63 -19.15
N LYS A 316 -9.33 5.29 -20.33
CA LYS A 316 -10.02 4.45 -21.30
C LYS A 316 -9.18 3.18 -21.55
N PRO A 317 -9.52 2.04 -20.88
CA PRO A 317 -8.83 0.77 -21.10
C PRO A 317 -8.99 0.31 -22.55
N LYS A 318 -7.98 -0.38 -23.08
CA LYS A 318 -8.04 -1.04 -24.38
C LYS A 318 -8.60 -2.45 -24.21
N THR A 319 -9.33 -2.94 -25.20
CA THR A 319 -10.04 -4.24 -25.16
C THR A 319 -9.11 -5.45 -25.16
N ASP A 320 -7.87 -5.32 -25.62
CA ASP A 320 -7.08 -6.44 -26.09
C ASP A 320 -6.22 -7.14 -25.01
N ASN A 321 -6.34 -6.74 -23.73
CA ASN A 321 -5.48 -7.25 -22.66
C ASN A 321 -6.30 -7.72 -21.44
N LEU A 322 -7.30 -8.57 -21.66
CA LEU A 322 -8.07 -9.21 -20.57
C LEU A 322 -7.41 -10.48 -20.02
N GLU A 323 -6.28 -10.92 -20.62
CA GLU A 323 -5.49 -12.09 -20.19
C GLU A 323 -4.43 -11.73 -19.16
#